data_6f43227493355544ed4203e6eba15385
#
_entry.id   6f43227493355544ed4203e6eba15385
#
_cell.length_a   1.000
_cell.length_b   1.000
_cell.length_c   1.000
_cell.angle_alpha   90.00
_cell.angle_beta   90.00
_cell.angle_gamma   90.00
#
_symmetry.space_group_name_H-M   'P 1'
#
loop_
_entity.id
_entity.type
_entity.pdbx_description
1 polymer ?
#
loop_
_entity_poly.entity_id
_entity_poly.type
_entity_poly.pdbx_seq_one_letter_code
_entity_poly.pdbx_strand_id
1 'polypeptide(L)'
;MNEVVHTHARPILPQGGEEFYRAYDVEEDTRRSAYHYDQDAEFYFTHTGGEWNVYSCLVWEPGFNVTQAQEKKLDLLAEAMHLQPGMHILDVGCGWGGPLVYLCRRYGVSGHGIAVAPKQIAAARERAARYGVKVTFDVMHWAKLPEQPLYDCVYSDEVITHFLDLNGFFARCYRLLKPNGTMAHKELHLSHTRYSQLGPISRHVIKAFDYTGNYVTLAQELTYLDQNNFQLLHVWEIPLLNYHQTIDTWLKNIFEKRARLKQVTSPEFYNDFRAYLKSVRYVFTHTELMQLHIVASRKME
;
A
#
# COMPACT_ATOMS: atom_id res chain seq x y z
N MET A 1 -13.29 1.18 -36.00
CA MET A 1 -12.83 0.57 -34.74
C MET A 1 -11.34 0.83 -34.67
N ASN A 2 -10.93 1.86 -33.95
CA ASN A 2 -9.51 2.14 -33.73
C ASN A 2 -9.07 1.31 -32.54
N GLU A 3 -8.22 0.33 -32.78
CA GLU A 3 -7.48 -0.32 -31.69
C GLU A 3 -6.71 0.76 -30.95
N VAL A 4 -7.08 0.98 -29.69
CA VAL A 4 -6.27 1.75 -28.77
C VAL A 4 -5.02 0.92 -28.50
N VAL A 5 -3.95 1.22 -29.23
CA VAL A 5 -2.63 0.69 -28.91
C VAL A 5 -2.27 1.22 -27.53
N HIS A 6 -2.41 0.38 -26.50
CA HIS A 6 -1.85 0.66 -25.18
C HIS A 6 -0.33 0.72 -25.34
N THR A 7 0.19 1.90 -25.66
CA THR A 7 1.60 2.15 -25.48
C THR A 7 1.83 2.11 -23.98
N HIS A 8 2.31 0.97 -23.47
CA HIS A 8 2.82 0.88 -22.10
C HIS A 8 3.88 1.96 -21.96
N ALA A 9 3.52 3.06 -21.29
CA ALA A 9 4.50 4.05 -20.93
C ALA A 9 5.59 3.31 -20.15
N ARG A 10 6.82 3.37 -20.65
CA ARG A 10 7.94 2.74 -19.95
C ARG A 10 7.96 3.33 -18.54
N PRO A 11 8.00 2.50 -17.50
CA PRO A 11 8.14 3.01 -16.14
C PRO A 11 9.34 3.96 -16.13
N ILE A 12 9.22 5.09 -15.43
CA ILE A 12 10.35 6.00 -15.23
C ILE A 12 11.31 5.25 -14.30
N LEU A 13 12.26 4.54 -14.91
CA LEU A 13 13.24 3.79 -14.16
C LEU A 13 14.15 4.75 -13.39
N PRO A 14 14.43 4.45 -12.13
CA PRO A 14 15.49 5.14 -11.42
C PRO A 14 16.80 5.03 -12.21
N GLN A 15 17.46 6.16 -12.49
CA GLN A 15 18.76 6.14 -13.18
C GLN A 15 19.75 5.28 -12.39
N GLY A 16 20.51 4.44 -13.10
CA GLY A 16 21.46 3.52 -12.48
C GLY A 16 20.81 2.28 -11.84
N GLY A 17 19.59 1.95 -12.22
CA GLY A 17 18.87 0.76 -11.78
C GLY A 17 18.55 -0.23 -12.90
N GLU A 18 19.21 -0.06 -14.05
CA GLU A 18 18.94 -0.87 -15.25
C GLU A 18 19.09 -2.38 -15.00
N GLU A 19 20.01 -2.77 -14.13
CA GLU A 19 20.21 -4.16 -13.72
C GLU A 19 19.03 -4.76 -12.95
N PHE A 20 18.15 -3.91 -12.40
CA PHE A 20 16.94 -4.34 -11.67
C PHE A 20 15.68 -4.25 -12.51
N TYR A 21 15.79 -3.71 -13.74
CA TYR A 21 14.64 -3.58 -14.62
C TYR A 21 14.05 -4.96 -14.95
N ARG A 22 12.73 -5.01 -14.89
CA ARG A 22 11.94 -6.15 -15.40
C ARG A 22 10.85 -5.60 -16.30
N ALA A 23 10.63 -6.24 -17.44
CA ALA A 23 9.43 -5.97 -18.23
C ALA A 23 8.21 -6.26 -17.38
N TYR A 24 7.15 -5.46 -17.55
CA TYR A 24 5.90 -5.71 -16.83
C TYR A 24 5.33 -7.06 -17.25
N ASP A 25 5.21 -7.94 -16.28
CA ASP A 25 4.59 -9.25 -16.39
C ASP A 25 3.83 -9.52 -15.09
N VAL A 26 2.54 -9.84 -15.19
CA VAL A 26 1.65 -10.01 -14.03
C VAL A 26 2.08 -11.16 -13.12
N GLU A 27 2.63 -12.24 -13.69
CA GLU A 27 3.05 -13.42 -12.91
C GLU A 27 4.34 -13.10 -12.15
N GLU A 28 5.29 -12.46 -12.79
CA GLU A 28 6.54 -12.04 -12.16
C GLU A 28 6.30 -10.98 -11.08
N ASP A 29 5.44 -10.00 -11.35
CA ASP A 29 5.06 -8.97 -10.36
C ASP A 29 4.36 -9.60 -9.14
N THR A 30 3.47 -10.56 -9.38
CA THR A 30 2.82 -11.36 -8.33
C THR A 30 3.84 -12.13 -7.49
N ARG A 31 4.79 -12.82 -8.15
CA ARG A 31 5.81 -13.64 -7.47
C ARG A 31 6.70 -12.79 -6.56
N ARG A 32 7.15 -11.64 -7.05
CA ARG A 32 8.06 -10.74 -6.31
C ARG A 32 7.37 -10.11 -5.11
N SER A 33 6.16 -9.61 -5.30
CA SER A 33 5.37 -9.04 -4.20
C SER A 33 5.04 -10.11 -3.16
N ALA A 34 4.65 -11.33 -3.58
CA ALA A 34 4.38 -12.43 -2.67
C ALA A 34 5.63 -12.82 -1.86
N TYR A 35 6.82 -12.86 -2.47
CA TYR A 35 8.07 -13.20 -1.77
C TYR A 35 8.34 -12.28 -0.58
N HIS A 36 8.11 -10.98 -0.72
CA HIS A 36 8.28 -10.01 0.36
C HIS A 36 7.26 -10.20 1.49
N TYR A 37 6.00 -10.49 1.15
CA TYR A 37 4.88 -10.43 2.10
C TYR A 37 4.41 -11.79 2.61
N ASP A 38 4.78 -12.92 1.96
CA ASP A 38 4.32 -14.26 2.34
C ASP A 38 5.18 -14.88 3.47
N GLN A 39 5.47 -14.07 4.50
CA GLN A 39 6.19 -14.47 5.69
C GLN A 39 5.22 -14.93 6.80
N ASP A 40 5.76 -15.27 7.96
CA ASP A 40 4.96 -15.69 9.11
C ASP A 40 4.08 -14.55 9.66
N ALA A 41 2.80 -14.81 9.87
CA ALA A 41 1.84 -13.83 10.36
C ALA A 41 2.20 -13.31 11.76
N GLU A 42 2.75 -14.16 12.64
CA GLU A 42 3.17 -13.76 13.98
C GLU A 42 4.27 -12.69 13.93
N PHE A 43 5.18 -12.79 12.95
CA PHE A 43 6.21 -11.77 12.75
C PHE A 43 5.57 -10.41 12.43
N TYR A 44 4.65 -10.36 11.44
CA TYR A 44 4.00 -9.12 11.04
C TYR A 44 3.11 -8.55 12.14
N PHE A 45 2.31 -9.38 12.80
CA PHE A 45 1.44 -8.94 13.88
C PHE A 45 2.21 -8.40 15.07
N THR A 46 3.34 -9.04 15.38
CA THR A 46 4.21 -8.59 16.47
C THR A 46 4.86 -7.25 16.14
N HIS A 47 5.43 -7.11 14.93
CA HIS A 47 6.17 -5.89 14.62
C HIS A 47 5.25 -4.69 14.37
N THR A 48 4.13 -4.85 13.68
CA THR A 48 3.18 -3.75 13.47
C THR A 48 2.44 -3.37 14.75
N GLY A 49 2.09 -4.35 15.57
CA GLY A 49 1.31 -4.14 16.79
C GLY A 49 -0.10 -3.61 16.51
N GLY A 50 -0.77 -3.18 17.56
CA GLY A 50 -2.12 -2.63 17.52
C GLY A 50 -3.17 -3.67 17.11
N GLU A 51 -4.42 -3.25 17.11
CA GLU A 51 -5.57 -4.13 16.82
C GLU A 51 -5.64 -4.50 15.34
N TRP A 52 -5.30 -3.55 14.44
CA TRP A 52 -5.53 -3.69 13.01
C TRP A 52 -4.30 -4.18 12.23
N ASN A 53 -3.14 -4.31 12.87
CA ASN A 53 -1.88 -4.80 12.28
C ASN A 53 -1.54 -4.14 10.93
N VAL A 54 -1.55 -2.83 10.91
CA VAL A 54 -1.32 -2.03 9.71
C VAL A 54 0.17 -1.95 9.41
N TYR A 55 0.58 -2.38 8.20
CA TYR A 55 1.97 -2.31 7.73
C TYR A 55 2.17 -1.17 6.73
N SER A 56 1.88 0.04 7.17
CA SER A 56 2.11 1.31 6.46
C SER A 56 2.17 2.44 7.48
N CYS A 57 2.56 3.64 7.08
CA CYS A 57 2.67 4.79 7.98
C CYS A 57 1.36 5.05 8.72
N LEU A 58 1.44 5.18 10.03
CA LEU A 58 0.31 5.54 10.90
C LEU A 58 0.20 7.06 11.02
N VAL A 59 -0.93 7.55 11.53
CA VAL A 59 -1.13 8.98 11.83
C VAL A 59 -1.22 9.17 13.34
N TRP A 60 -0.22 9.83 13.89
CA TRP A 60 -0.04 9.99 15.31
C TRP A 60 -0.51 11.35 15.80
N GLU A 61 -1.21 11.35 16.93
CA GLU A 61 -1.51 12.54 17.71
C GLU A 61 -0.93 12.39 19.14
N PRO A 62 -0.70 13.47 19.88
CA PRO A 62 -0.18 13.39 21.23
C PRO A 62 -1.01 12.47 22.13
N GLY A 63 -0.37 11.49 22.76
CA GLY A 63 -1.02 10.54 23.65
C GLY A 63 -1.62 9.29 22.96
N PHE A 64 -1.59 9.18 21.66
CA PHE A 64 -2.11 8.01 20.97
C PHE A 64 -1.28 6.75 21.25
N ASN A 65 -1.97 5.64 21.48
CA ASN A 65 -1.40 4.31 21.33
C ASN A 65 -1.43 3.87 19.85
N VAL A 66 -0.81 2.72 19.57
CA VAL A 66 -0.69 2.20 18.18
C VAL A 66 -2.05 2.00 17.52
N THR A 67 -3.03 1.44 18.23
CA THR A 67 -4.38 1.21 17.69
C THR A 67 -5.05 2.52 17.31
N GLN A 68 -4.98 3.53 18.18
CA GLN A 68 -5.55 4.86 17.88
C GLN A 68 -4.88 5.53 16.67
N ALA A 69 -3.56 5.38 16.53
CA ALA A 69 -2.85 5.90 15.36
C ALA A 69 -3.20 5.14 14.06
N GLN A 70 -3.49 3.83 14.15
CA GLN A 70 -4.03 3.04 13.04
C GLN A 70 -5.43 3.54 12.65
N GLU A 71 -6.32 3.67 13.62
CA GLU A 71 -7.70 4.12 13.42
C GLU A 71 -7.77 5.53 12.82
N LYS A 72 -6.97 6.47 13.35
CA LYS A 72 -6.91 7.84 12.82
C LYS A 72 -6.54 7.87 11.33
N LYS A 73 -5.55 7.09 10.92
CA LYS A 73 -5.19 6.99 9.51
C LYS A 73 -6.33 6.43 8.65
N LEU A 74 -6.99 5.38 9.14
CA LEU A 74 -8.09 4.74 8.42
C LEU A 74 -9.32 5.65 8.34
N ASP A 75 -9.57 6.45 9.38
CA ASP A 75 -10.62 7.47 9.37
C ASP A 75 -10.35 8.58 8.33
N LEU A 76 -9.08 9.00 8.16
CA LEU A 76 -8.71 9.93 7.08
C LEU A 76 -8.93 9.34 5.69
N LEU A 77 -8.64 8.06 5.48
CA LEU A 77 -8.96 7.37 4.22
C LEU A 77 -10.47 7.26 4.00
N ALA A 78 -11.24 6.98 5.04
CA ALA A 78 -12.70 6.95 4.98
C ALA A 78 -13.30 8.31 4.62
N GLU A 79 -12.75 9.39 5.20
CA GLU A 79 -13.10 10.77 4.87
C GLU A 79 -12.78 11.08 3.40
N ALA A 80 -11.58 10.72 2.93
CA ALA A 80 -11.15 10.90 1.56
C ALA A 80 -12.04 10.18 0.54
N MET A 81 -12.58 9.03 0.90
CA MET A 81 -13.55 8.26 0.11
C MET A 81 -15.00 8.75 0.26
N HIS A 82 -15.28 9.64 1.20
CA HIS A 82 -16.66 10.02 1.58
C HIS A 82 -17.54 8.80 1.93
N LEU A 83 -17.00 7.85 2.72
CA LEU A 83 -17.70 6.60 3.02
C LEU A 83 -19.07 6.81 3.66
N GLN A 84 -20.07 6.10 3.15
CA GLN A 84 -21.43 6.08 3.67
C GLN A 84 -21.87 4.64 3.94
N PRO A 85 -22.72 4.40 4.95
CA PRO A 85 -23.27 3.06 5.20
C PRO A 85 -23.92 2.46 3.95
N GLY A 86 -23.68 1.17 3.74
CA GLY A 86 -24.21 0.41 2.60
C GLY A 86 -23.35 0.44 1.33
N MET A 87 -22.33 1.28 1.25
CA MET A 87 -21.37 1.25 0.14
C MET A 87 -20.61 -0.08 0.07
N HIS A 88 -20.14 -0.42 -1.12
CA HIS A 88 -19.26 -1.56 -1.38
C HIS A 88 -17.89 -1.06 -1.83
N ILE A 89 -16.83 -1.40 -1.07
CA ILE A 89 -15.48 -0.86 -1.29
C ILE A 89 -14.48 -1.95 -1.67
N LEU A 90 -13.50 -1.59 -2.51
CA LEU A 90 -12.37 -2.44 -2.87
C LEU A 90 -11.10 -1.94 -2.18
N ASP A 91 -10.39 -2.86 -1.50
CA ASP A 91 -9.06 -2.65 -0.93
C ASP A 91 -8.02 -3.37 -1.80
N VAL A 92 -7.23 -2.60 -2.54
CA VAL A 92 -6.14 -3.15 -3.37
C VAL A 92 -4.86 -3.19 -2.57
N GLY A 93 -4.37 -4.40 -2.31
CA GLY A 93 -3.25 -4.63 -1.39
C GLY A 93 -3.69 -4.66 0.07
N CYS A 94 -4.78 -5.36 0.34
CA CYS A 94 -5.43 -5.40 1.67
C CYS A 94 -4.58 -5.97 2.81
N GLY A 95 -3.40 -6.49 2.53
CA GLY A 95 -2.50 -7.07 3.52
C GLY A 95 -3.19 -8.11 4.41
N TRP A 96 -3.06 -7.95 5.70
CA TRP A 96 -3.62 -8.82 6.74
C TRP A 96 -5.11 -8.55 7.04
N GLY A 97 -5.77 -7.73 6.22
CA GLY A 97 -7.21 -7.44 6.26
C GLY A 97 -7.67 -6.50 7.38
N GLY A 98 -6.77 -6.06 8.26
CA GLY A 98 -7.12 -5.19 9.38
C GLY A 98 -7.79 -3.88 8.96
N PRO A 99 -7.20 -3.12 8.03
CA PRO A 99 -7.80 -1.88 7.53
C PRO A 99 -9.22 -2.06 7.01
N LEU A 100 -9.43 -3.00 6.10
CA LEU A 100 -10.74 -3.22 5.49
C LEU A 100 -11.79 -3.69 6.51
N VAL A 101 -11.40 -4.57 7.44
CA VAL A 101 -12.29 -5.02 8.54
C VAL A 101 -12.69 -3.84 9.44
N TYR A 102 -11.75 -2.96 9.78
CA TYR A 102 -12.04 -1.74 10.53
C TYR A 102 -13.05 -0.85 9.81
N LEU A 103 -12.80 -0.54 8.55
CA LEU A 103 -13.66 0.34 7.74
C LEU A 103 -15.08 -0.23 7.63
N CYS A 104 -15.20 -1.53 7.36
CA CYS A 104 -16.51 -2.18 7.27
C CYS A 104 -17.27 -2.15 8.61
N ARG A 105 -16.58 -2.38 9.72
CA ARG A 105 -17.19 -2.34 11.06
C ARG A 105 -17.57 -0.92 11.49
N ARG A 106 -16.69 0.04 11.24
CA ARG A 106 -16.84 1.41 11.71
C ARG A 106 -17.86 2.20 10.92
N TYR A 107 -17.89 2.01 9.59
CA TYR A 107 -18.69 2.81 8.67
C TYR A 107 -19.91 2.08 8.09
N GLY A 108 -20.11 0.81 8.42
CA GLY A 108 -21.28 0.04 7.93
C GLY A 108 -21.23 -0.24 6.43
N VAL A 109 -20.03 -0.32 5.86
CA VAL A 109 -19.80 -0.67 4.46
C VAL A 109 -19.55 -2.16 4.30
N SER A 110 -19.66 -2.70 3.08
CA SER A 110 -19.18 -4.02 2.70
C SER A 110 -17.87 -3.90 1.93
N GLY A 111 -17.04 -4.94 1.94
CA GLY A 111 -15.73 -4.85 1.34
C GLY A 111 -15.30 -6.08 0.57
N HIS A 112 -14.41 -5.83 -0.41
CA HIS A 112 -13.62 -6.85 -1.09
C HIS A 112 -12.15 -6.45 -0.98
N GLY A 113 -11.31 -7.33 -0.43
CA GLY A 113 -9.88 -7.12 -0.31
C GLY A 113 -9.12 -8.09 -1.22
N ILE A 114 -8.13 -7.58 -1.93
CA ILE A 114 -7.22 -8.40 -2.73
C ILE A 114 -5.78 -8.19 -2.32
N ALA A 115 -5.01 -9.27 -2.31
CA ALA A 115 -3.56 -9.27 -2.17
C ALA A 115 -2.97 -10.50 -2.88
N VAL A 116 -1.68 -10.46 -3.18
CA VAL A 116 -1.01 -11.56 -3.90
C VAL A 116 -0.40 -12.60 -2.97
N ALA A 117 -0.33 -12.35 -1.66
CA ALA A 117 0.26 -13.24 -0.66
C ALA A 117 -0.80 -14.14 0.00
N PRO A 118 -0.76 -15.48 -0.22
CA PRO A 118 -1.78 -16.41 0.31
C PRO A 118 -1.91 -16.38 1.84
N LYS A 119 -0.82 -16.25 2.59
CA LYS A 119 -0.84 -16.21 4.05
C LYS A 119 -1.55 -14.97 4.58
N GLN A 120 -1.37 -13.82 3.90
CA GLN A 120 -2.10 -12.60 4.24
C GLN A 120 -3.61 -12.80 4.07
N ILE A 121 -4.04 -13.35 2.95
CA ILE A 121 -5.46 -13.58 2.67
C ILE A 121 -6.08 -14.60 3.64
N ALA A 122 -5.36 -15.66 4.01
CA ALA A 122 -5.84 -16.61 5.02
C ALA A 122 -6.10 -15.90 6.36
N ALA A 123 -5.14 -15.13 6.86
CA ALA A 123 -5.29 -14.38 8.11
C ALA A 123 -6.38 -13.28 8.02
N ALA A 124 -6.52 -12.63 6.86
CA ALA A 124 -7.57 -11.64 6.63
C ALA A 124 -8.98 -12.26 6.71
N ARG A 125 -9.18 -13.45 6.13
CA ARG A 125 -10.45 -14.20 6.23
C ARG A 125 -10.78 -14.59 7.66
N GLU A 126 -9.80 -15.09 8.42
CA GLU A 126 -9.98 -15.39 9.85
C GLU A 126 -10.35 -14.15 10.66
N ARG A 127 -9.71 -13.02 10.37
CA ARG A 127 -10.02 -11.73 10.99
C ARG A 127 -11.46 -11.32 10.69
N ALA A 128 -11.89 -11.34 9.43
CA ALA A 128 -13.25 -10.99 9.04
C ALA A 128 -14.30 -11.86 9.76
N ALA A 129 -14.06 -13.17 9.84
CA ALA A 129 -14.92 -14.10 10.57
C ALA A 129 -15.01 -13.75 12.06
N ARG A 130 -13.88 -13.42 12.71
CA ARG A 130 -13.81 -13.01 14.12
C ARG A 130 -14.65 -11.76 14.41
N TYR A 131 -14.62 -10.78 13.49
CA TYR A 131 -15.36 -9.53 13.67
C TYR A 131 -16.79 -9.56 13.14
N GLY A 132 -17.19 -10.62 12.43
CA GLY A 132 -18.53 -10.78 11.88
C GLY A 132 -18.91 -9.71 10.86
N VAL A 133 -17.94 -9.21 10.09
CA VAL A 133 -18.15 -8.17 9.08
C VAL A 133 -18.40 -8.75 7.69
N LYS A 134 -19.13 -8.01 6.84
CA LYS A 134 -19.44 -8.42 5.46
C LYS A 134 -18.26 -8.04 4.54
N VAL A 135 -17.24 -8.91 4.52
CA VAL A 135 -16.00 -8.73 3.73
C VAL A 135 -15.63 -10.04 3.05
N THR A 136 -15.17 -9.95 1.82
CA THR A 136 -14.52 -11.05 1.09
C THR A 136 -13.05 -10.72 0.84
N PHE A 137 -12.21 -11.76 0.76
CA PHE A 137 -10.76 -11.62 0.48
C PHE A 137 -10.31 -12.65 -0.52
N ASP A 138 -9.53 -12.21 -1.54
CA ASP A 138 -9.04 -13.10 -2.58
C ASP A 138 -7.54 -12.93 -2.83
N VAL A 139 -6.87 -14.07 -3.08
CA VAL A 139 -5.50 -14.07 -3.59
C VAL A 139 -5.56 -13.67 -5.05
N MET A 140 -5.28 -12.42 -5.35
CA MET A 140 -5.48 -11.87 -6.68
C MET A 140 -4.57 -10.67 -6.95
N HIS A 141 -3.99 -10.62 -8.15
CA HIS A 141 -3.34 -9.42 -8.65
C HIS A 141 -4.39 -8.44 -9.22
N TRP A 142 -4.19 -7.13 -9.03
CA TRP A 142 -5.15 -6.11 -9.47
C TRP A 142 -5.50 -6.19 -10.97
N ALA A 143 -4.55 -6.57 -11.83
CA ALA A 143 -4.76 -6.71 -13.26
C ALA A 143 -5.73 -7.85 -13.65
N LYS A 144 -6.04 -8.76 -12.72
CA LYS A 144 -6.99 -9.88 -12.91
C LYS A 144 -8.40 -9.55 -12.44
N LEU A 145 -8.63 -8.38 -11.86
CA LEU A 145 -9.98 -7.93 -11.49
C LEU A 145 -10.88 -7.79 -12.72
N PRO A 146 -12.20 -8.09 -12.62
CA PRO A 146 -13.12 -7.94 -13.73
C PRO A 146 -13.23 -6.49 -14.18
N GLU A 147 -13.54 -6.27 -15.48
CA GLU A 147 -13.65 -4.92 -16.04
C GLU A 147 -15.11 -4.44 -16.07
N GLN A 148 -15.72 -4.32 -14.89
CA GLN A 148 -17.11 -3.86 -14.76
C GLN A 148 -17.30 -3.02 -13.50
N PRO A 149 -18.24 -2.07 -13.51
CA PRO A 149 -18.50 -1.20 -12.35
C PRO A 149 -19.11 -2.01 -11.19
N LEU A 150 -18.35 -2.24 -10.14
CA LEU A 150 -18.75 -3.02 -8.97
C LEU A 150 -18.71 -2.22 -7.67
N TYR A 151 -17.78 -1.25 -7.55
CA TYR A 151 -17.46 -0.63 -6.28
C TYR A 151 -17.90 0.84 -6.25
N ASP A 152 -18.36 1.28 -5.08
CA ASP A 152 -18.62 2.69 -4.80
C ASP A 152 -17.30 3.43 -4.55
N CYS A 153 -16.33 2.73 -3.92
CA CYS A 153 -14.99 3.26 -3.67
C CYS A 153 -13.92 2.21 -3.94
N VAL A 154 -12.74 2.67 -4.39
CA VAL A 154 -11.50 1.88 -4.45
C VAL A 154 -10.46 2.59 -3.61
N TYR A 155 -9.74 1.85 -2.75
CA TYR A 155 -8.61 2.44 -2.03
C TYR A 155 -7.38 1.53 -2.00
N SER A 156 -6.24 2.14 -1.72
CA SER A 156 -4.98 1.45 -1.43
C SER A 156 -4.17 2.26 -0.41
N ASP A 157 -3.24 1.60 0.30
CA ASP A 157 -2.47 2.20 1.38
C ASP A 157 -1.01 1.77 1.34
N GLU A 158 -0.17 2.57 0.70
CA GLU A 158 1.25 2.31 0.41
C GLU A 158 1.49 1.01 -0.38
N VAL A 159 0.77 0.87 -1.48
CA VAL A 159 0.78 -0.32 -2.33
C VAL A 159 1.16 0.00 -3.76
N ILE A 160 0.76 1.16 -4.29
CA ILE A 160 0.92 1.44 -5.73
C ILE A 160 2.38 1.60 -6.13
N THR A 161 3.29 1.88 -5.21
CA THR A 161 4.74 1.84 -5.43
C THR A 161 5.26 0.45 -5.84
N HIS A 162 4.49 -0.62 -5.62
CA HIS A 162 4.82 -1.96 -6.08
C HIS A 162 4.43 -2.20 -7.55
N PHE A 163 3.57 -1.36 -8.12
CA PHE A 163 3.01 -1.58 -9.45
C PHE A 163 3.90 -0.98 -10.53
N LEU A 164 4.36 -1.79 -11.48
CA LEU A 164 5.16 -1.31 -12.60
C LEU A 164 4.30 -0.60 -13.65
N ASP A 165 3.02 -0.97 -13.80
CA ASP A 165 2.06 -0.35 -14.71
C ASP A 165 1.04 0.50 -13.94
N LEU A 166 1.46 1.68 -13.47
CA LEU A 166 0.57 2.62 -12.75
C LEU A 166 -0.56 3.13 -13.64
N ASN A 167 -0.29 3.42 -14.91
CA ASN A 167 -1.34 3.89 -15.82
C ASN A 167 -2.41 2.82 -16.03
N GLY A 168 -2.01 1.56 -16.25
CA GLY A 168 -2.93 0.44 -16.34
C GLY A 168 -3.72 0.20 -15.06
N PHE A 169 -3.09 0.41 -13.89
CA PHE A 169 -3.76 0.34 -12.60
C PHE A 169 -4.87 1.38 -12.46
N PHE A 170 -4.60 2.67 -12.74
CA PHE A 170 -5.62 3.71 -12.67
C PHE A 170 -6.74 3.48 -13.71
N ALA A 171 -6.38 3.06 -14.93
CA ALA A 171 -7.37 2.66 -15.94
C ALA A 171 -8.28 1.51 -15.44
N ARG A 172 -7.73 0.53 -14.73
CA ARG A 172 -8.51 -0.56 -14.12
C ARG A 172 -9.42 -0.04 -13.01
N CYS A 173 -8.92 0.79 -12.11
CA CYS A 173 -9.73 1.40 -11.06
C CYS A 173 -10.92 2.19 -11.62
N TYR A 174 -10.70 2.96 -12.70
CA TYR A 174 -11.77 3.68 -13.39
C TYR A 174 -12.90 2.74 -13.86
N ARG A 175 -12.55 1.60 -14.46
CA ARG A 175 -13.55 0.61 -14.94
C ARG A 175 -14.28 -0.11 -13.81
N LEU A 176 -13.62 -0.29 -12.67
CA LEU A 176 -14.19 -0.95 -11.48
C LEU A 176 -15.16 -0.05 -10.70
N LEU A 177 -14.97 1.26 -10.77
CA LEU A 177 -15.82 2.22 -10.07
C LEU A 177 -17.17 2.40 -10.76
N LYS A 178 -18.23 2.42 -9.97
CA LYS A 178 -19.55 2.87 -10.39
C LYS A 178 -19.51 4.33 -10.87
N PRO A 179 -20.52 4.83 -11.59
CA PRO A 179 -20.65 6.26 -11.88
C PRO A 179 -20.51 7.11 -10.61
N ASN A 180 -19.72 8.18 -10.67
CA ASN A 180 -19.38 9.05 -9.52
C ASN A 180 -18.66 8.37 -8.35
N GLY A 181 -18.19 7.12 -8.53
CA GLY A 181 -17.40 6.42 -7.53
C GLY A 181 -16.07 7.11 -7.24
N THR A 182 -15.57 6.95 -6.01
CA THR A 182 -14.35 7.62 -5.55
C THR A 182 -13.18 6.66 -5.45
N MET A 183 -11.98 7.20 -5.64
CA MET A 183 -10.73 6.52 -5.36
C MET A 183 -9.93 7.34 -4.35
N ALA A 184 -9.42 6.68 -3.31
CA ALA A 184 -8.48 7.28 -2.40
C ALA A 184 -7.29 6.36 -2.17
N HIS A 185 -6.09 6.92 -2.15
CA HIS A 185 -4.90 6.16 -1.81
C HIS A 185 -3.93 7.01 -1.00
N LYS A 186 -3.22 6.35 -0.10
CA LYS A 186 -2.14 6.96 0.67
C LYS A 186 -0.83 6.38 0.16
N GLU A 187 0.08 7.24 -0.29
CA GLU A 187 1.29 6.78 -0.95
C GLU A 187 2.49 7.66 -0.72
N LEU A 188 3.66 7.04 -0.80
CA LEU A 188 4.96 7.70 -0.80
C LEU A 188 5.30 8.21 -2.19
N HIS A 189 5.60 9.50 -2.29
CA HIS A 189 6.03 10.14 -3.52
C HIS A 189 7.47 10.63 -3.41
N LEU A 190 8.19 10.60 -4.53
CA LEU A 190 9.43 11.36 -4.64
C LEU A 190 9.12 12.85 -4.56
N SER A 191 9.84 13.59 -3.73
CA SER A 191 9.67 15.04 -3.65
C SER A 191 10.08 15.76 -4.94
N HIS A 192 10.96 15.13 -5.74
CA HIS A 192 11.39 15.63 -7.03
C HIS A 192 11.98 14.52 -7.91
N THR A 193 11.79 14.61 -9.24
CA THR A 193 12.30 13.63 -10.22
C THR A 193 13.82 13.44 -10.16
N ARG A 194 14.59 14.44 -9.72
CA ARG A 194 16.05 14.31 -9.51
C ARG A 194 16.43 13.20 -8.53
N TYR A 195 15.50 12.77 -7.69
CA TYR A 195 15.71 11.71 -6.69
C TYR A 195 15.36 10.31 -7.20
N SER A 196 15.05 10.16 -8.48
CA SER A 196 14.78 8.85 -9.07
C SER A 196 16.02 7.93 -9.18
N GLN A 197 17.20 8.40 -8.80
CA GLN A 197 18.43 7.60 -8.81
C GLN A 197 18.47 6.62 -7.62
N LEU A 198 18.76 5.35 -7.91
CA LEU A 198 18.95 4.33 -6.89
C LEU A 198 20.27 4.55 -6.11
N GLY A 199 20.13 4.93 -4.85
CA GLY A 199 21.25 4.98 -3.91
C GLY A 199 21.65 3.59 -3.37
N PRO A 200 22.76 3.50 -2.60
CA PRO A 200 23.23 2.24 -2.01
C PRO A 200 22.19 1.53 -1.13
N ILE A 201 21.38 2.30 -0.39
CA ILE A 201 20.31 1.77 0.48
C ILE A 201 19.21 1.11 -0.37
N SER A 202 18.73 1.78 -1.43
CA SER A 202 17.72 1.23 -2.33
C SER A 202 18.21 -0.05 -3.01
N ARG A 203 19.45 -0.09 -3.46
CA ARG A 203 20.09 -1.30 -4.03
C ARG A 203 20.15 -2.44 -3.02
N HIS A 204 20.45 -2.14 -1.75
CA HIS A 204 20.44 -3.15 -0.69
C HIS A 204 19.04 -3.74 -0.47
N VAL A 205 18.03 -2.88 -0.38
CA VAL A 205 16.62 -3.30 -0.22
C VAL A 205 16.17 -4.19 -1.38
N ILE A 206 16.47 -3.79 -2.62
CA ILE A 206 16.13 -4.58 -3.81
C ILE A 206 16.77 -5.97 -3.75
N LYS A 207 18.06 -6.05 -3.40
CA LYS A 207 18.78 -7.33 -3.31
C LYS A 207 18.28 -8.22 -2.18
N ALA A 208 17.94 -7.63 -1.02
CA ALA A 208 17.52 -8.40 0.15
C ALA A 208 16.08 -8.93 0.05
N PHE A 209 15.19 -8.17 -0.60
CA PHE A 209 13.75 -8.44 -0.58
C PHE A 209 13.14 -8.61 -1.97
N ASP A 210 13.95 -8.64 -3.03
CA ASP A 210 13.49 -8.67 -4.44
C ASP A 210 12.47 -7.56 -4.76
N TYR A 211 12.61 -6.42 -4.12
CA TYR A 211 11.68 -5.30 -4.17
C TYR A 211 12.21 -4.17 -5.04
N THR A 212 11.51 -3.85 -6.10
CA THR A 212 11.76 -2.67 -6.93
C THR A 212 10.59 -1.70 -6.77
N GLY A 213 10.71 -0.74 -5.87
CA GLY A 213 9.70 0.30 -5.75
C GLY A 213 9.65 1.18 -7.00
N ASN A 214 8.46 1.38 -7.54
CA ASN A 214 8.20 2.34 -8.62
C ASN A 214 7.74 3.66 -8.01
N TYR A 215 8.66 4.37 -7.36
CA TYR A 215 8.35 5.66 -6.77
C TYR A 215 8.26 6.74 -7.85
N VAL A 216 7.13 7.41 -7.91
CA VAL A 216 6.86 8.55 -8.80
C VAL A 216 6.72 9.84 -7.97
N THR A 217 6.78 10.99 -8.61
CA THR A 217 6.37 12.25 -7.96
C THR A 217 4.85 12.36 -7.94
N LEU A 218 4.30 13.14 -7.01
CA LEU A 218 2.86 13.43 -7.00
C LEU A 218 2.38 13.99 -8.35
N ALA A 219 3.16 14.87 -8.99
CA ALA A 219 2.80 15.43 -10.29
C ALA A 219 2.67 14.36 -11.39
N GLN A 220 3.55 13.33 -11.38
CA GLN A 220 3.45 12.22 -12.33
C GLN A 220 2.21 11.37 -12.07
N GLU A 221 1.90 11.10 -10.81
CA GLU A 221 0.70 10.34 -10.44
C GLU A 221 -0.59 11.09 -10.83
N LEU A 222 -0.66 12.39 -10.54
CA LEU A 222 -1.81 13.21 -10.94
C LEU A 222 -2.00 13.25 -12.47
N THR A 223 -0.90 13.15 -13.24
CA THR A 223 -0.99 13.00 -14.70
C THR A 223 -1.66 11.69 -15.10
N TYR A 224 -1.34 10.58 -14.43
CA TYR A 224 -2.03 9.30 -14.70
C TYR A 224 -3.52 9.34 -14.33
N LEU A 225 -3.87 9.99 -13.23
CA LEU A 225 -5.28 10.17 -12.84
C LEU A 225 -6.05 10.95 -13.90
N ASP A 226 -5.50 12.08 -14.36
CA ASP A 226 -6.11 12.91 -15.40
C ASP A 226 -6.28 12.15 -16.72
N GLN A 227 -5.24 11.45 -17.18
CA GLN A 227 -5.28 10.61 -18.39
C GLN A 227 -6.34 9.50 -18.32
N ASN A 228 -6.74 9.07 -17.13
CA ASN A 228 -7.76 8.05 -16.90
C ASN A 228 -9.12 8.62 -16.47
N ASN A 229 -9.40 9.90 -16.77
CA ASN A 229 -10.67 10.56 -16.50
C ASN A 229 -11.07 10.61 -15.02
N PHE A 230 -10.09 10.77 -14.13
CA PHE A 230 -10.35 11.06 -12.74
C PHE A 230 -10.31 12.58 -12.49
N GLN A 231 -11.31 13.09 -11.82
CA GLN A 231 -11.28 14.43 -11.24
C GLN A 231 -10.55 14.38 -9.89
N LEU A 232 -9.47 15.13 -9.75
CA LEU A 232 -8.84 15.32 -8.45
C LEU A 232 -9.82 16.04 -7.50
N LEU A 233 -10.07 15.48 -6.33
CA LEU A 233 -10.88 16.10 -5.29
C LEU A 233 -10.01 16.80 -4.25
N HIS A 234 -9.00 16.12 -3.74
CA HIS A 234 -8.12 16.67 -2.71
C HIS A 234 -6.78 15.92 -2.62
N VAL A 235 -5.78 16.61 -2.11
CA VAL A 235 -4.49 16.03 -1.70
C VAL A 235 -4.18 16.50 -0.29
N TRP A 236 -3.94 15.58 0.63
CA TRP A 236 -3.46 15.87 1.98
C TRP A 236 -2.02 15.39 2.11
N GLU A 237 -1.15 16.25 2.57
CA GLU A 237 0.19 15.84 2.98
C GLU A 237 0.15 15.28 4.40
N ILE A 238 0.75 14.12 4.59
CA ILE A 238 0.97 13.52 5.90
C ILE A 238 2.42 13.79 6.32
N PRO A 239 2.66 14.54 7.41
CA PRO A 239 4.01 14.85 7.85
C PRO A 239 4.85 13.58 8.07
N LEU A 240 6.05 13.53 7.49
CA LEU A 240 6.95 12.36 7.60
C LEU A 240 7.37 12.05 9.05
N LEU A 241 7.17 12.95 10.00
CA LEU A 241 7.34 12.68 11.42
C LEU A 241 6.47 11.49 11.87
N ASN A 242 5.30 11.30 11.24
CA ASN A 242 4.44 10.13 11.47
C ASN A 242 5.17 8.82 11.10
N TYR A 243 5.96 8.85 10.04
CA TYR A 243 6.76 7.68 9.63
C TYR A 243 7.88 7.39 10.65
N HIS A 244 8.53 8.42 11.18
CA HIS A 244 9.54 8.24 12.22
C HIS A 244 8.97 7.51 13.43
N GLN A 245 7.84 7.99 13.94
CA GLN A 245 7.20 7.40 15.11
C GLN A 245 6.68 5.99 14.84
N THR A 246 6.17 5.75 13.63
CA THR A 246 5.73 4.43 13.18
C THR A 246 6.89 3.43 13.16
N ILE A 247 8.01 3.78 12.50
CA ILE A 247 9.18 2.89 12.42
C ILE A 247 9.84 2.69 13.78
N ASP A 248 9.92 3.73 14.62
CA ASP A 248 10.44 3.60 15.98
C ASP A 248 9.59 2.62 16.80
N THR A 249 8.27 2.67 16.65
CA THR A 249 7.35 1.71 17.27
C THR A 249 7.61 0.29 16.77
N TRP A 250 7.75 0.09 15.47
CA TRP A 250 8.05 -1.21 14.88
C TRP A 250 9.41 -1.75 15.33
N LEU A 251 10.45 -0.91 15.35
CA LEU A 251 11.78 -1.28 15.85
C LEU A 251 11.77 -1.67 17.32
N LYS A 252 10.99 -0.97 18.16
CA LYS A 252 10.78 -1.31 19.56
C LYS A 252 10.10 -2.68 19.69
N ASN A 253 9.00 -2.90 18.99
CA ASN A 253 8.24 -4.16 19.04
C ASN A 253 9.10 -5.38 18.67
N ILE A 254 9.87 -5.31 17.57
CA ILE A 254 10.74 -6.41 17.17
C ILE A 254 11.91 -6.61 18.14
N PHE A 255 12.42 -5.54 18.75
CA PHE A 255 13.49 -5.66 19.75
C PHE A 255 13.02 -6.35 21.03
N GLU A 256 11.85 -5.97 21.54
CA GLU A 256 11.26 -6.55 22.74
C GLU A 256 10.96 -8.05 22.58
N LYS A 257 10.56 -8.47 21.39
CA LYS A 257 10.20 -9.86 21.06
C LYS A 257 11.29 -10.63 20.29
N ARG A 258 12.52 -10.10 20.22
CA ARG A 258 13.59 -10.60 19.35
C ARG A 258 13.89 -12.09 19.45
N ALA A 259 13.83 -12.68 20.66
CA ALA A 259 14.11 -14.10 20.87
C ALA A 259 13.05 -14.97 20.16
N ARG A 260 11.77 -14.62 20.32
CA ARG A 260 10.65 -15.33 19.70
C ARG A 260 10.65 -15.12 18.18
N LEU A 261 10.87 -13.91 17.70
CA LEU A 261 10.83 -13.59 16.27
C LEU A 261 11.93 -14.31 15.47
N LYS A 262 13.13 -14.49 16.08
CA LYS A 262 14.19 -15.29 15.47
C LYS A 262 13.89 -16.79 15.39
N GLN A 263 12.94 -17.28 16.18
CA GLN A 263 12.48 -18.67 16.13
C GLN A 263 11.40 -18.87 15.04
N VAL A 264 10.49 -17.91 14.88
CA VAL A 264 9.38 -18.01 13.90
C VAL A 264 9.81 -17.64 12.47
N THR A 265 10.91 -16.90 12.32
CA THR A 265 11.51 -16.60 11.01
C THR A 265 12.90 -17.27 10.93
N SER A 266 13.96 -16.48 10.87
CA SER A 266 15.33 -16.89 11.07
C SER A 266 16.15 -15.74 11.67
N PRO A 267 17.32 -15.99 12.28
CA PRO A 267 18.20 -14.91 12.73
C PRO A 267 18.62 -13.97 11.60
N GLU A 268 18.86 -14.50 10.40
CA GLU A 268 19.24 -13.75 9.20
C GLU A 268 18.11 -12.81 8.77
N PHE A 269 16.92 -13.35 8.55
CA PHE A 269 15.74 -12.55 8.17
C PHE A 269 15.46 -11.43 9.19
N TYR A 270 15.50 -11.77 10.49
CA TYR A 270 15.30 -10.78 11.55
C TYR A 270 16.32 -9.63 11.47
N ASN A 271 17.61 -9.94 11.25
CA ASN A 271 18.66 -8.95 11.17
C ASN A 271 18.52 -8.07 9.93
N ASP A 272 18.20 -8.67 8.77
CA ASP A 272 18.02 -7.96 7.50
C ASP A 272 16.79 -7.04 7.56
N PHE A 273 15.68 -7.54 8.10
CA PHE A 273 14.47 -6.73 8.27
C PHE A 273 14.70 -5.55 9.25
N ARG A 274 15.42 -5.78 10.34
CA ARG A 274 15.80 -4.69 11.26
C ARG A 274 16.74 -3.67 10.60
N ALA A 275 17.69 -4.11 9.79
CA ALA A 275 18.58 -3.22 9.04
C ALA A 275 17.80 -2.41 8.01
N TYR A 276 16.85 -3.03 7.31
CA TYR A 276 15.92 -2.39 6.40
C TYR A 276 15.12 -1.27 7.10
N LEU A 277 14.44 -1.55 8.21
CA LEU A 277 13.68 -0.54 8.95
C LEU A 277 14.55 0.66 9.38
N LYS A 278 15.79 0.40 9.84
CA LYS A 278 16.73 1.47 10.19
C LYS A 278 17.14 2.32 8.99
N SER A 279 17.33 1.68 7.83
CA SER A 279 17.68 2.37 6.59
C SER A 279 16.54 3.26 6.09
N VAL A 280 15.31 2.75 6.12
CA VAL A 280 14.11 3.51 5.76
C VAL A 280 13.91 4.69 6.72
N ARG A 281 14.07 4.44 8.03
CA ARG A 281 14.02 5.51 9.02
C ARG A 281 15.05 6.61 8.74
N TYR A 282 16.28 6.22 8.42
CA TYR A 282 17.34 7.19 8.08
C TYR A 282 16.96 8.05 6.87
N VAL A 283 16.45 7.43 5.79
CA VAL A 283 16.01 8.14 4.59
C VAL A 283 14.96 9.18 4.93
N PHE A 284 13.92 8.81 5.66
CA PHE A 284 12.83 9.73 6.02
C PHE A 284 13.24 10.81 7.03
N THR A 285 14.29 10.60 7.80
CA THR A 285 14.75 11.56 8.82
C THR A 285 15.78 12.56 8.28
N HIS A 286 16.65 12.12 7.37
CA HIS A 286 17.87 12.89 6.99
C HIS A 286 17.86 13.35 5.55
N THR A 287 16.77 13.08 4.81
CA THR A 287 16.69 13.46 3.41
C THR A 287 15.34 14.09 3.11
N GLU A 288 15.29 14.90 2.06
CA GLU A 288 14.04 15.45 1.50
C GLU A 288 13.54 14.60 0.32
N LEU A 289 13.92 13.33 0.26
CA LEU A 289 13.66 12.46 -0.89
C LEU A 289 12.18 12.16 -1.08
N MET A 290 11.46 11.99 0.00
CA MET A 290 10.09 11.45 -0.01
C MET A 290 9.11 12.44 0.60
N GLN A 291 7.88 12.34 0.15
CA GLN A 291 6.70 12.95 0.74
C GLN A 291 5.62 11.87 0.87
N LEU A 292 4.69 12.04 1.78
CA LEU A 292 3.57 11.11 1.98
C LEU A 292 2.26 11.86 1.80
N HIS A 293 1.41 11.38 0.90
CA HIS A 293 0.12 12.03 0.62
C HIS A 293 -1.04 11.05 0.67
N ILE A 294 -2.21 11.56 1.05
CA ILE A 294 -3.48 10.94 0.69
C ILE A 294 -4.02 11.71 -0.52
N VAL A 295 -4.32 11.00 -1.59
CA VAL A 295 -4.89 11.55 -2.82
C VAL A 295 -6.31 11.01 -2.98
N ALA A 296 -7.28 11.91 -3.08
CA ALA A 296 -8.67 11.58 -3.34
C ALA A 296 -9.07 12.05 -4.73
N SER A 297 -9.72 11.18 -5.48
CA SER A 297 -10.20 11.45 -6.82
C SER A 297 -11.58 10.82 -7.05
N ARG A 298 -12.28 11.28 -8.08
CA ARG A 298 -13.60 10.79 -8.46
C ARG A 298 -13.63 10.46 -9.95
N LYS A 299 -14.26 9.34 -10.27
CA LYS A 299 -14.55 8.95 -11.65
C LYS A 299 -15.43 10.01 -12.32
N MET A 300 -14.96 10.54 -13.44
CA MET A 300 -15.77 11.39 -14.33
C MET A 300 -16.62 10.52 -15.26
N GLU A 301 -17.75 11.05 -15.73
CA GLU A 301 -18.60 10.40 -16.74
C GLU A 301 -17.96 10.37 -18.13
#